data_f383eda51f8945d023ba03e600aa53d8
#
_entry.id   f383eda51f8945d023ba03e600aa53d8
#
_cell.length_a   1.000
_cell.length_b   1.000
_cell.length_c   1.000
_cell.angle_alpha   90.00
_cell.angle_beta   90.00
_cell.angle_gamma   90.00
#
_symmetry.space_group_name_H-M   'P 1'
#
loop_
_entity.id
_entity.type
_entity.pdbx_description
1 polymer ?
#
loop_
_entity_poly.entity_id
_entity_poly.type
_entity_poly.pdbx_seq_one_letter_code
_entity_poly.pdbx_strand_id
1 'polypeptide(L)'
;MEDKTFGAVQYKDMNVDIHHIFPQAWCNKNGIDDEHRESIVNKTMLSARTNRVIGGVAPSKYVDKIERTAQISPEDLDALVRPHLVDPEALRTDDFDAFFTARRESLCQLVEGAIAKPVQRDVSAGQGEEDSSHFDQEEM
;
A
#
# COMPACT_ATOMS: atom_id res chain seq x y z
N MET A 1 23.68 -7.72 -21.86
CA MET A 1 23.21 -7.83 -21.72
C MET A 1 22.64 -7.90 -21.25
N GLU A 2 22.81 -7.66 -21.05
CA GLU A 2 22.08 -7.89 -20.47
C GLU A 2 21.68 -7.02 -19.59
N ASP A 3 22.31 -5.96 -19.21
CA ASP A 3 21.85 -5.20 -18.27
C ASP A 3 20.67 -4.49 -18.58
N LYS A 4 20.58 -3.66 -19.56
CA LYS A 4 19.37 -3.03 -19.88
C LYS A 4 18.38 -4.04 -20.31
N THR A 5 18.81 -5.03 -20.95
CA THR A 5 17.92 -6.11 -21.32
C THR A 5 17.37 -6.79 -20.09
N PHE A 6 18.20 -7.02 -19.11
CA PHE A 6 17.78 -7.63 -17.89
C PHE A 6 16.75 -6.78 -17.19
N GLY A 7 16.96 -5.48 -17.11
CA GLY A 7 16.01 -4.62 -16.46
C GLY A 7 14.67 -4.59 -17.15
N ALA A 8 14.68 -4.50 -18.45
CA ALA A 8 13.42 -4.44 -19.19
C ALA A 8 12.65 -5.75 -19.09
N VAL A 9 13.34 -6.86 -19.26
CA VAL A 9 12.68 -8.15 -19.19
C VAL A 9 12.14 -8.41 -17.79
N GLN A 10 12.93 -8.07 -16.79
CA GLN A 10 12.51 -8.33 -15.44
C GLN A 10 11.27 -7.52 -15.09
N TYR A 11 11.21 -6.27 -15.50
CA TYR A 11 10.06 -5.45 -15.24
C TYR A 11 8.82 -6.04 -15.90
N LYS A 12 8.92 -6.46 -17.14
CA LYS A 12 7.79 -7.06 -17.83
C LYS A 12 7.37 -8.37 -17.19
N ASP A 13 8.33 -9.19 -16.79
CA ASP A 13 8.00 -10.46 -16.17
C ASP A 13 7.31 -10.27 -14.84
N MET A 14 7.75 -9.30 -14.04
CA MET A 14 7.10 -9.04 -12.78
C MET A 14 5.75 -8.39 -12.97
N ASN A 15 5.63 -7.56 -13.99
CA ASN A 15 4.36 -6.95 -14.32
C ASN A 15 3.71 -6.35 -13.09
N VAL A 16 4.48 -5.51 -12.39
CA VAL A 16 4.02 -4.90 -11.16
C VAL A 16 3.18 -3.68 -11.47
N ASP A 17 2.13 -3.49 -10.72
CA ASP A 17 1.23 -2.36 -10.91
C ASP A 17 0.67 -1.95 -9.56
N ILE A 18 -0.05 -0.85 -9.52
CA ILE A 18 -0.64 -0.35 -8.28
C ILE A 18 -2.07 -0.83 -8.19
N HIS A 19 -2.39 -1.46 -7.08
CA HIS A 19 -3.71 -2.05 -6.90
C HIS A 19 -4.29 -1.69 -5.54
N HIS A 20 -5.61 -1.78 -5.42
CA HIS A 20 -6.29 -1.54 -4.16
C HIS A 20 -6.01 -2.68 -3.19
N ILE A 21 -5.78 -2.34 -1.93
CA ILE A 21 -5.63 -3.35 -0.88
C ILE A 21 -7.00 -3.87 -0.48
N PHE A 22 -7.94 -2.95 -0.20
CA PHE A 22 -9.35 -3.34 -0.07
C PHE A 22 -9.96 -3.09 -1.44
N PRO A 23 -10.40 -4.15 -2.13
CA PRO A 23 -10.82 -4.02 -3.52
C PRO A 23 -11.96 -3.05 -3.72
N GLN A 24 -11.98 -2.43 -4.88
CA GLN A 24 -12.97 -1.43 -5.20
C GLN A 24 -14.39 -2.00 -5.05
N ALA A 25 -14.61 -3.20 -5.52
CA ALA A 25 -15.92 -3.82 -5.42
C ALA A 25 -16.35 -4.01 -3.98
N TRP A 26 -15.42 -4.44 -3.12
CA TRP A 26 -15.72 -4.60 -1.70
C TRP A 26 -16.03 -3.25 -1.06
N CYS A 27 -15.26 -2.23 -1.39
CA CYS A 27 -15.47 -0.89 -0.82
C CYS A 27 -16.84 -0.35 -1.21
N ASN A 28 -17.22 -0.51 -2.46
CA ASN A 28 -18.52 -0.05 -2.93
C ASN A 28 -19.65 -0.75 -2.19
N LYS A 29 -19.49 -2.05 -1.97
CA LYS A 29 -20.52 -2.83 -1.32
C LYS A 29 -20.64 -2.48 0.16
N ASN A 30 -19.56 -2.05 0.77
CA ASN A 30 -19.52 -1.79 2.19
C ASN A 30 -19.55 -0.29 2.55
N GLY A 31 -19.90 0.54 1.58
CA GLY A 31 -20.14 1.95 1.88
C GLY A 31 -18.91 2.80 2.12
N ILE A 32 -17.76 2.37 1.62
CA ILE A 32 -16.55 3.16 1.73
C ILE A 32 -16.59 4.25 0.66
N ASP A 33 -16.43 5.50 1.07
CA ASP A 33 -16.51 6.62 0.14
C ASP A 33 -15.31 6.64 -0.84
N ASP A 34 -15.50 7.38 -1.92
CA ASP A 34 -14.50 7.42 -2.99
C ASP A 34 -13.16 7.92 -2.50
N GLU A 35 -13.17 8.92 -1.64
CA GLU A 35 -11.95 9.53 -1.16
C GLU A 35 -11.06 8.51 -0.44
N HIS A 36 -11.65 7.71 0.43
CA HIS A 36 -10.89 6.70 1.15
C HIS A 36 -10.55 5.51 0.26
N ARG A 37 -11.52 5.10 -0.58
CA ARG A 37 -11.29 3.97 -1.46
C ARG A 37 -10.13 4.21 -2.42
N GLU A 38 -10.04 5.43 -2.98
CA GLU A 38 -9.02 5.76 -3.97
C GLU A 38 -7.77 6.40 -3.37
N SER A 39 -7.70 6.52 -2.06
CA SER A 39 -6.52 7.06 -1.39
C SER A 39 -5.31 6.14 -1.61
N ILE A 40 -4.13 6.75 -1.67
CA ILE A 40 -2.90 5.95 -1.77
C ILE A 40 -2.74 5.05 -0.55
N VAL A 41 -3.39 5.38 0.56
CA VAL A 41 -3.35 4.56 1.76
C VAL A 41 -3.98 3.19 1.47
N ASN A 42 -4.92 3.13 0.54
CA ASN A 42 -5.57 1.88 0.18
C ASN A 42 -4.95 1.23 -1.07
N LYS A 43 -3.71 1.62 -1.43
CA LYS A 43 -3.09 1.11 -2.64
C LYS A 43 -1.68 0.64 -2.36
N THR A 44 -1.25 -0.37 -3.10
CA THR A 44 0.13 -0.85 -2.99
C THR A 44 0.51 -1.49 -4.32
N MET A 45 1.80 -1.76 -4.48
CA MET A 45 2.29 -2.37 -5.71
C MET A 45 2.20 -3.89 -5.58
N LEU A 46 1.58 -4.52 -6.53
CA LEU A 46 1.42 -5.97 -6.54
C LEU A 46 1.71 -6.49 -7.93
N SER A 47 2.17 -7.73 -8.01
CA SER A 47 2.33 -8.37 -9.31
C SER A 47 0.97 -8.71 -9.88
N ALA A 48 0.91 -8.85 -11.19
CA ALA A 48 -0.34 -9.21 -11.85
C ALA A 48 -0.85 -10.56 -11.34
N ARG A 49 0.07 -11.48 -11.06
CA ARG A 49 -0.31 -12.78 -10.54
C ARG A 49 -1.05 -12.66 -9.21
N THR A 50 -0.47 -11.90 -8.27
CA THR A 50 -1.08 -11.72 -6.97
C THR A 50 -2.43 -11.01 -7.10
N ASN A 51 -2.49 -10.01 -7.97
CA ASN A 51 -3.74 -9.29 -8.16
C ASN A 51 -4.84 -10.19 -8.70
N ARG A 52 -4.50 -11.12 -9.58
CA ARG A 52 -5.48 -12.06 -10.09
C ARG A 52 -6.03 -12.97 -8.99
N VAL A 53 -5.17 -13.33 -8.04
CA VAL A 53 -5.63 -14.15 -6.91
C VAL A 53 -6.57 -13.34 -6.03
N ILE A 54 -6.24 -12.06 -5.81
CA ILE A 54 -7.07 -11.20 -4.98
C ILE A 54 -8.46 -11.02 -5.57
N GLY A 55 -8.53 -10.68 -6.86
CA GLY A 55 -9.82 -10.41 -7.49
C GLY A 55 -10.52 -9.27 -6.77
N GLY A 56 -11.83 -9.34 -6.70
CA GLY A 56 -12.63 -8.30 -6.05
C GLY A 56 -13.21 -8.73 -4.71
N VAL A 57 -12.66 -9.76 -4.10
CA VAL A 57 -13.23 -10.32 -2.89
C VAL A 57 -12.68 -9.62 -1.64
N ALA A 58 -13.34 -9.85 -0.52
CA ALA A 58 -12.94 -9.27 0.76
C ALA A 58 -11.51 -9.70 1.12
N PRO A 59 -10.76 -8.83 1.82
CA PRO A 59 -9.40 -9.20 2.22
C PRO A 59 -9.32 -10.49 3.02
N SER A 60 -10.28 -10.75 3.91
CA SER A 60 -10.26 -12.01 4.67
C SER A 60 -10.30 -13.21 3.76
N LYS A 61 -10.95 -13.08 2.61
CA LYS A 61 -11.05 -14.19 1.68
C LYS A 61 -9.82 -14.30 0.80
N TYR A 62 -9.25 -13.19 0.36
CA TYR A 62 -8.10 -13.32 -0.52
C TYR A 62 -6.83 -13.72 0.25
N VAL A 63 -6.70 -13.33 1.53
CA VAL A 63 -5.54 -13.81 2.29
C VAL A 63 -5.62 -15.32 2.47
N ASP A 64 -6.82 -15.84 2.72
CA ASP A 64 -7.02 -17.27 2.83
C ASP A 64 -6.70 -17.98 1.51
N LYS A 65 -7.12 -17.37 0.41
CA LYS A 65 -6.86 -17.94 -0.91
C LYS A 65 -5.36 -17.96 -1.21
N ILE A 66 -4.65 -16.88 -0.86
CA ILE A 66 -3.21 -16.82 -1.08
C ILE A 66 -2.50 -17.88 -0.24
N GLU A 67 -2.91 -18.03 1.02
CA GLU A 67 -2.30 -19.05 1.87
C GLU A 67 -2.45 -20.43 1.28
N ARG A 68 -3.63 -20.74 0.76
CA ARG A 68 -3.86 -22.04 0.17
C ARG A 68 -3.13 -22.22 -1.15
N THR A 69 -3.13 -21.19 -1.99
CA THR A 69 -2.50 -21.28 -3.30
C THR A 69 -0.98 -21.38 -3.16
N ALA A 70 -0.38 -20.63 -2.24
CA ALA A 70 1.05 -20.64 -2.06
C ALA A 70 1.52 -21.69 -1.06
N GLN A 71 0.58 -22.33 -0.36
CA GLN A 71 0.87 -23.35 0.64
C GLN A 71 1.80 -22.82 1.72
N ILE A 72 1.43 -21.67 2.27
CA ILE A 72 2.19 -21.03 3.34
C ILE A 72 1.32 -20.89 4.57
N SER A 73 1.96 -20.74 5.72
CA SER A 73 1.25 -20.59 6.99
C SER A 73 0.72 -19.17 7.13
N PRO A 74 -0.25 -18.96 8.02
CA PRO A 74 -0.69 -17.59 8.31
C PRO A 74 0.45 -16.69 8.75
N GLU A 75 1.40 -17.22 9.51
CA GLU A 75 2.55 -16.42 9.96
C GLU A 75 3.41 -16.01 8.79
N ASP A 76 3.59 -16.90 7.82
CA ASP A 76 4.37 -16.58 6.64
C ASP A 76 3.68 -15.50 5.81
N LEU A 77 2.36 -15.59 5.68
CA LEU A 77 1.63 -14.57 4.96
C LEU A 77 1.74 -13.22 5.66
N ASP A 78 1.60 -13.21 6.98
CA ASP A 78 1.73 -11.97 7.73
C ASP A 78 3.10 -11.33 7.50
N ALA A 79 4.14 -12.14 7.42
CA ALA A 79 5.48 -11.64 7.15
C ALA A 79 5.59 -11.04 5.75
N LEU A 80 4.82 -11.55 4.79
CA LEU A 80 4.80 -10.98 3.45
C LEU A 80 4.00 -9.69 3.37
N VAL A 81 3.02 -9.54 4.24
CA VAL A 81 2.14 -8.37 4.23
C VAL A 81 2.76 -7.18 4.93
N ARG A 82 3.49 -7.40 6.01
CA ARG A 82 4.02 -6.30 6.82
C ARG A 82 4.90 -5.30 6.07
N PRO A 83 5.74 -5.72 5.12
CA PRO A 83 6.53 -4.73 4.38
C PRO A 83 5.70 -3.75 3.58
N HIS A 84 4.43 -4.07 3.31
CA HIS A 84 3.52 -3.15 2.65
C HIS A 84 2.90 -2.17 3.65
N LEU A 85 3.33 -2.22 4.91
CA LEU A 85 2.84 -1.37 5.99
C LEU A 85 1.37 -1.62 6.27
N VAL A 86 0.96 -2.86 6.16
CA VAL A 86 -0.43 -3.27 6.38
C VAL A 86 -0.49 -4.14 7.62
N ASP A 87 -1.48 -3.87 8.47
CA ASP A 87 -1.74 -4.70 9.63
C ASP A 87 -2.47 -5.96 9.17
N PRO A 88 -1.86 -7.14 9.28
CA PRO A 88 -2.51 -8.36 8.79
C PRO A 88 -3.84 -8.64 9.47
N GLU A 89 -3.97 -8.29 10.74
CA GLU A 89 -5.21 -8.55 11.45
C GLU A 89 -6.37 -7.78 10.84
N ALA A 90 -6.12 -6.54 10.41
CA ALA A 90 -7.17 -5.74 9.79
C ALA A 90 -7.64 -6.36 8.47
N LEU A 91 -6.74 -7.02 7.74
CA LEU A 91 -7.15 -7.74 6.53
C LEU A 91 -7.97 -8.96 6.88
N ARG A 92 -7.58 -9.70 7.91
CA ARG A 92 -8.27 -10.93 8.26
C ARG A 92 -9.66 -10.67 8.82
N THR A 93 -9.87 -9.48 9.37
CA THR A 93 -11.18 -9.13 9.94
C THR A 93 -11.97 -8.18 9.04
N ASP A 94 -11.46 -7.88 7.84
CA ASP A 94 -12.10 -6.95 6.91
C ASP A 94 -12.41 -5.60 7.55
N ASP A 95 -11.50 -5.14 8.39
CA ASP A 95 -11.70 -3.90 9.15
C ASP A 95 -11.03 -2.75 8.41
N PHE A 96 -11.77 -2.11 7.52
CA PHE A 96 -11.21 -1.05 6.68
C PHE A 96 -10.71 0.12 7.53
N ASP A 97 -11.47 0.52 8.55
CA ASP A 97 -11.08 1.67 9.35
C ASP A 97 -9.80 1.42 10.12
N ALA A 98 -9.65 0.26 10.72
CA ALA A 98 -8.42 -0.08 11.43
C ALA A 98 -7.25 -0.16 10.47
N PHE A 99 -7.46 -0.76 9.31
CA PHE A 99 -6.46 -0.85 8.27
C PHE A 99 -6.01 0.53 7.82
N PHE A 100 -6.97 1.38 7.49
CA PHE A 100 -6.69 2.70 6.92
C PHE A 100 -5.93 3.57 7.92
N THR A 101 -6.39 3.59 9.17
CA THR A 101 -5.78 4.40 10.21
C THR A 101 -4.34 3.96 10.48
N ALA A 102 -4.13 2.67 10.61
CA ALA A 102 -2.80 2.14 10.90
C ALA A 102 -1.84 2.38 9.74
N ARG A 103 -2.30 2.18 8.52
CA ARG A 103 -1.43 2.36 7.36
C ARG A 103 -1.10 3.83 7.13
N ARG A 104 -2.09 4.70 7.31
CA ARG A 104 -1.85 6.12 7.19
C ARG A 104 -0.76 6.57 8.17
N GLU A 105 -0.85 6.09 9.40
CA GLU A 105 0.16 6.46 10.40
C GLU A 105 1.52 5.89 10.05
N SER A 106 1.58 4.66 9.57
CA SER A 106 2.84 4.05 9.15
C SER A 106 3.48 4.81 8.00
N LEU A 107 2.68 5.23 7.03
CA LEU A 107 3.19 6.00 5.90
C LEU A 107 3.70 7.37 6.36
N CYS A 108 3.00 8.02 7.28
CA CYS A 108 3.46 9.29 7.81
C CYS A 108 4.79 9.15 8.55
N GLN A 109 4.91 8.09 9.34
CA GLN A 109 6.17 7.85 10.06
C GLN A 109 7.32 7.57 9.10
N LEU A 110 7.04 6.87 8.02
CA LEU A 110 8.04 6.58 7.02
C LEU A 110 8.55 7.88 6.38
N VAL A 111 7.63 8.78 6.03
CA VAL A 111 8.01 10.04 5.42
C VAL A 111 8.77 10.91 6.42
N GLU A 112 8.31 10.94 7.67
CA GLU A 112 8.99 11.70 8.70
C GLU A 112 10.42 11.20 8.90
N GLY A 113 10.61 9.89 8.90
CA GLY A 113 11.94 9.33 9.03
C GLY A 113 12.83 9.66 7.85
N ALA A 114 12.24 9.67 6.64
CA ALA A 114 13.02 9.92 5.44
C ALA A 114 13.49 11.38 5.35
N ILE A 115 12.65 12.33 5.80
CA ILE A 115 13.01 13.73 5.72
C ILE A 115 13.44 14.31 7.05
N ALA A 116 13.42 13.50 8.11
CA ALA A 116 13.83 13.90 9.45
C ALA A 116 13.04 15.12 9.94
N LYS A 117 11.78 15.21 9.56
CA LYS A 117 10.91 16.29 9.98
C LYS A 117 9.51 15.76 10.19
N PRO A 118 8.76 16.32 11.15
CA PRO A 118 7.38 15.90 11.33
C PRO A 118 6.55 16.22 10.09
N VAL A 119 5.60 15.36 9.79
CA VAL A 119 4.69 15.54 8.67
C VAL A 119 3.35 15.96 9.23
N GLN A 120 2.71 16.94 8.59
CA GLN A 120 1.36 17.31 8.99
C GLN A 120 0.40 16.25 8.55
N ARG A 121 -0.43 15.80 9.47
CA ARG A 121 -1.40 14.75 9.16
C ARG A 121 -2.66 15.31 8.54
N ASP A 122 -2.92 16.61 8.73
CA ASP A 122 -4.03 17.22 8.03
C ASP A 122 -3.43 18.05 6.96
N VAL A 123 -4.11 18.30 5.95
CA VAL A 123 -3.51 18.89 4.87
C VAL A 123 -3.36 20.28 4.92
N SER A 124 -3.68 20.92 5.87
CA SER A 124 -3.53 22.32 5.85
C SER A 124 -2.18 22.70 5.87
N ALA A 125 -1.35 22.15 5.69
CA ALA A 125 -0.18 22.55 5.79
C ALA A 125 0.41 23.30 5.00
N GLY A 126 0.57 23.54 4.69
CA GLY A 126 1.21 24.19 3.99
C GLY A 126 2.18 24.88 4.29
N GLN A 127 2.45 25.27 4.73
CA GLN A 127 3.26 25.82 4.88
C GLN A 127 4.31 25.76 4.74
N GLY A 128 4.35 26.02 4.85
CA GLY A 128 5.22 26.01 4.59
C GLY A 128 6.24 26.15 4.37
N GLU A 129 6.41 26.32 4.26
CA GLU A 129 7.29 26.39 3.92
C GLU A 129 8.17 26.26 3.73
N GLU A 130 8.36 26.62 3.72
CA GLU A 130 9.00 26.71 3.38
C GLU A 130 9.78 26.21 3.13
N ASP A 131 9.98 26.50 3.15
CA ASP A 131 10.48 26.30 2.69
C ASP A 131 11.12 25.82 2.24
N SER A 132 11.36 26.09 2.11
CA SER A 132 11.63 25.94 1.42
C SER A 132 12.30 25.61 1.07
N SER A 133 12.66 25.89 1.05
CA SER A 133 12.90 25.84 0.48
C SER A 133 13.51 25.33 0.26
N HIS A 134 13.84 25.56 0.30
CA HIS A 134 13.98 25.35 -0.03
C HIS A 134 14.41 24.62 -0.61
N PHE A 135 14.87 24.69 -0.84
CA PHE A 135 14.97 24.32 -1.49
C PHE A 135 15.58 24.42 -1.81
N ASP A 136 15.89 24.44 -1.84
CA ASP A 136 16.11 24.84 -2.29
C ASP A 136 16.86 24.64 -2.36
N GLN A 137 17.16 24.76 -2.16
CA GLN A 137 17.33 25.01 -2.32
C GLN A 137 17.89 24.52 -2.37
N GLU A 138 18.33 24.69 -2.22
CA GLU A 138 18.32 24.71 -2.25
C GLU A 138 18.53 23.95 -2.27
N GLU A 139 18.89 24.08 -2.10
CA GLU A 139 18.55 23.92 -2.13
C GLU A 139 18.60 23.17 -2.31
N MET A 140 18.93 23.44 -2.12
CA MET A 140 18.43 23.20 -2.32
C MET A 140 18.44 22.95 -2.39
#